data_3850303715e1b0033442d72a7d6c6e6c
#
_entry.id   3850303715e1b0033442d72a7d6c6e6c
#
_cell.length_a   1.000
_cell.length_b   1.000
_cell.length_c   1.000
_cell.angle_alpha   90.00
_cell.angle_beta   90.00
_cell.angle_gamma   90.00
#
_symmetry.space_group_name_H-M   'P 1'
#
loop_
_entity.id
_entity.type
_entity.pdbx_description
1 polymer ?
#
loop_
_entity_poly.entity_id
_entity_poly.type
_entity_poly.pdbx_seq_one_letter_code
_entity_poly.pdbx_strand_id
1 'polypeptide(L)'
;ASPTVSHLLKGTPLVDAADDNKLVFASSYLGRLVARVVKEEGEYLSEWKVAKIVEAAGPTFDAAAAREDLRKEAMKADVVVFSFTDCPWCVAAKKLLAEYDSVRDIDLEPLGPRGKTLRAAIALETGRTSMPAVYVRGEAVGGYTDGRPGLLALHRTGELDQRLGLT
;
A
#
# COMPACT_ATOMS: atom_id res chain seq x y z
N ALA A 1 -13.45 -14.06 6.65
CA ALA A 1 -11.99 -14.24 6.67
C ALA A 1 -11.67 -15.48 5.86
N SER A 2 -11.16 -15.29 4.65
CA SER A 2 -10.67 -16.40 3.84
C SER A 2 -9.46 -17.03 4.54
N PRO A 3 -9.40 -18.34 4.69
CA PRO A 3 -8.23 -19.01 5.26
C PRO A 3 -7.02 -18.70 4.35
N THR A 4 -5.97 -18.18 4.94
CA THR A 4 -4.70 -17.98 4.24
C THR A 4 -4.19 -19.34 3.75
N VAL A 5 -3.61 -19.38 2.56
CA VAL A 5 -3.06 -20.60 1.93
C VAL A 5 -2.13 -21.37 2.88
N SER A 6 -1.46 -20.68 3.81
CA SER A 6 -0.65 -21.31 4.86
C SER A 6 -1.44 -22.22 5.82
N HIS A 7 -2.76 -22.02 5.96
CA HIS A 7 -3.58 -22.87 6.83
C HIS A 7 -3.99 -24.17 6.14
N LEU A 8 -4.11 -24.14 4.80
CA LEU A 8 -4.45 -25.32 3.98
C LEU A 8 -3.27 -26.30 3.82
N LEU A 9 -2.06 -25.83 4.03
CA LEU A 9 -0.83 -26.62 3.87
C LEU A 9 -0.27 -27.13 5.20
N LYS A 10 -0.86 -26.76 6.36
CA LYS A 10 -0.48 -27.31 7.67
C LYS A 10 -0.77 -28.81 7.71
N GLY A 11 0.24 -29.58 8.06
CA GLY A 11 0.15 -31.06 8.10
C GLY A 11 0.52 -31.76 6.79
N THR A 12 0.98 -31.02 5.77
CA THR A 12 1.59 -31.63 4.59
C THR A 12 3.11 -31.73 4.76
N PRO A 13 3.76 -32.81 4.26
CA PRO A 13 5.22 -32.98 4.37
C PRO A 13 6.03 -31.81 3.78
N LEU A 14 5.39 -30.93 3.00
CA LEU A 14 6.00 -29.77 2.38
C LEU A 14 6.09 -28.54 3.30
N VAL A 15 5.31 -28.51 4.39
CA VAL A 15 5.23 -27.35 5.28
C VAL A 15 5.84 -27.61 6.65
N ASP A 16 5.85 -28.89 7.09
CA ASP A 16 6.42 -29.30 8.38
C ASP A 16 7.93 -29.60 8.31
N ALA A 17 8.51 -29.55 7.10
CA ALA A 17 9.94 -29.61 6.93
C ALA A 17 10.59 -28.30 7.40
N ALA A 18 11.69 -28.42 8.17
CA ALA A 18 12.49 -27.31 8.69
C ALA A 18 12.75 -26.23 7.62
N ASP A 19 13.02 -24.98 8.05
CA ASP A 19 13.19 -23.81 7.16
C ASP A 19 14.13 -24.03 5.96
N ASP A 20 15.09 -24.93 6.06
CA ASP A 20 15.97 -25.35 4.97
C ASP A 20 15.24 -25.93 3.75
N ASN A 21 14.12 -26.67 3.96
CA ASN A 21 13.35 -27.24 2.87
C ASN A 21 12.48 -26.20 2.12
N LYS A 22 12.10 -25.12 2.77
CA LYS A 22 11.41 -23.98 2.10
C LYS A 22 12.34 -23.28 1.12
N LEU A 23 13.60 -23.10 1.50
CA LEU A 23 14.64 -22.53 0.63
C LEU A 23 14.96 -23.46 -0.55
N VAL A 24 15.03 -24.78 -0.32
CA VAL A 24 15.25 -25.79 -1.38
C VAL A 24 14.08 -25.80 -2.36
N PHE A 25 12.83 -25.79 -1.87
CA PHE A 25 11.66 -25.70 -2.76
C PHE A 25 11.65 -24.40 -3.55
N ALA A 26 11.86 -23.27 -2.92
CA ALA A 26 11.88 -21.97 -3.59
C ALA A 26 12.98 -21.88 -4.67
N SER A 27 14.11 -22.54 -4.47
CA SER A 27 15.22 -22.59 -5.43
C SER A 27 15.04 -23.67 -6.51
N SER A 28 14.12 -24.62 -6.34
CA SER A 28 13.82 -25.66 -7.30
C SER A 28 13.18 -25.11 -8.58
N TYR A 29 13.24 -25.88 -9.68
CA TYR A 29 12.56 -25.52 -10.93
C TYR A 29 11.06 -25.28 -10.73
N LEU A 30 10.40 -26.19 -9.97
CA LEU A 30 8.98 -26.09 -9.66
C LEU A 30 8.67 -24.87 -8.79
N GLY A 31 9.49 -24.59 -7.77
CA GLY A 31 9.36 -23.41 -6.91
C GLY A 31 9.47 -22.10 -7.71
N ARG A 32 10.43 -22.02 -8.64
CA ARG A 32 10.58 -20.86 -9.54
C ARG A 32 9.40 -20.73 -10.51
N LEU A 33 8.86 -21.83 -11.02
CA LEU A 33 7.68 -21.81 -11.89
C LEU A 33 6.45 -21.30 -11.14
N VAL A 34 6.19 -21.83 -9.94
CA VAL A 34 5.09 -21.39 -9.07
C VAL A 34 5.25 -19.91 -8.70
N ALA A 35 6.44 -19.48 -8.31
CA ALA A 35 6.71 -18.07 -7.99
C ALA A 35 6.46 -17.14 -9.18
N ARG A 36 6.79 -17.58 -10.40
CA ARG A 36 6.54 -16.83 -11.62
C ARG A 36 5.05 -16.69 -11.92
N VAL A 37 4.29 -17.81 -11.84
CA VAL A 37 2.84 -17.78 -12.03
C VAL A 37 2.15 -16.87 -11.01
N VAL A 38 2.49 -17.01 -9.73
CA VAL A 38 1.93 -16.16 -8.65
C VAL A 38 2.25 -14.69 -8.87
N LYS A 39 3.45 -14.38 -9.37
CA LYS A 39 3.85 -13.01 -9.69
C LYS A 39 3.04 -12.46 -10.87
N GLU A 40 2.93 -13.21 -11.97
CA GLU A 40 2.18 -12.79 -13.16
C GLU A 40 0.68 -12.61 -12.86
N GLU A 41 0.07 -13.52 -12.10
CA GLU A 41 -1.32 -13.36 -11.63
C GLU A 41 -1.47 -12.14 -10.69
N GLY A 42 -0.50 -11.91 -9.80
CA GLY A 42 -0.50 -10.77 -8.90
C GLY A 42 -0.42 -9.44 -9.65
N GLU A 43 0.41 -9.35 -10.68
CA GLU A 43 0.53 -8.16 -11.55
C GLU A 43 -0.79 -7.92 -12.31
N TYR A 44 -1.36 -8.94 -12.94
CA TYR A 44 -2.64 -8.83 -13.65
C TYR A 44 -3.79 -8.39 -12.75
N LEU A 45 -3.91 -8.99 -11.54
CA LEU A 45 -4.93 -8.61 -10.57
C LEU A 45 -4.72 -7.17 -10.05
N SER A 46 -3.47 -6.71 -9.96
CA SER A 46 -3.16 -5.33 -9.57
C SER A 46 -3.62 -4.35 -10.64
N GLU A 47 -3.29 -4.60 -11.91
CA GLU A 47 -3.70 -3.76 -13.04
C GLU A 47 -5.23 -3.70 -13.18
N TRP A 48 -5.90 -4.84 -13.06
CA TRP A 48 -7.36 -4.91 -13.09
C TRP A 48 -8.00 -4.09 -11.96
N LYS A 49 -7.45 -4.17 -10.73
CA LYS A 49 -7.93 -3.36 -9.59
C LYS A 49 -7.72 -1.87 -9.83
N VAL A 50 -6.57 -1.48 -10.35
CA VAL A 50 -6.29 -0.08 -10.72
C VAL A 50 -7.31 0.41 -11.75
N ALA A 51 -7.56 -0.38 -12.81
CA ALA A 51 -8.55 -0.04 -13.83
C ALA A 51 -9.96 0.16 -13.24
N LYS A 52 -10.38 -0.72 -12.30
CA LYS A 52 -11.67 -0.59 -11.61
C LYS A 52 -11.75 0.65 -10.71
N ILE A 53 -10.67 1.04 -10.06
CA ILE A 53 -10.61 2.27 -9.27
C ILE A 53 -10.73 3.50 -10.18
N VAL A 54 -10.07 3.50 -11.34
CA VAL A 54 -10.16 4.57 -12.33
C VAL A 54 -11.58 4.66 -12.92
N GLU A 55 -12.18 3.53 -13.27
CA GLU A 55 -13.58 3.46 -13.75
C GLU A 55 -14.54 4.05 -12.70
N ALA A 56 -14.35 3.78 -11.42
CA ALA A 56 -15.16 4.29 -10.33
C ALA A 56 -15.01 5.82 -10.10
N ALA A 57 -13.94 6.43 -10.60
CA ALA A 57 -13.78 7.90 -10.59
C ALA A 57 -14.72 8.61 -11.59
N GLY A 58 -15.28 7.87 -12.54
CA GLY A 58 -16.33 8.33 -13.44
C GLY A 58 -15.83 8.79 -14.82
N PRO A 59 -16.78 9.08 -15.72
CA PRO A 59 -16.47 9.35 -17.14
C PRO A 59 -15.75 10.68 -17.37
N THR A 60 -15.79 11.60 -16.41
CA THR A 60 -15.12 12.91 -16.47
C THR A 60 -13.75 12.89 -15.79
N PHE A 61 -13.22 11.71 -15.45
CA PHE A 61 -11.94 11.59 -14.79
C PHE A 61 -10.80 12.07 -15.71
N ASP A 62 -10.08 13.08 -15.24
CA ASP A 62 -8.86 13.59 -15.85
C ASP A 62 -7.65 13.19 -15.02
N ALA A 63 -6.85 12.29 -15.55
CA ALA A 63 -5.69 11.75 -14.84
C ALA A 63 -4.60 12.81 -14.57
N ALA A 64 -4.43 13.80 -15.44
CA ALA A 64 -3.44 14.85 -15.28
C ALA A 64 -3.86 15.82 -14.17
N ALA A 65 -5.11 16.29 -14.20
CA ALA A 65 -5.67 17.13 -13.16
C ALA A 65 -5.72 16.43 -11.80
N ALA A 66 -6.05 15.13 -11.78
CA ALA A 66 -6.09 14.31 -10.57
C ALA A 66 -4.71 14.13 -9.93
N ARG A 67 -3.67 13.91 -10.74
CA ARG A 67 -2.27 13.83 -10.24
C ARG A 67 -1.78 15.16 -9.69
N GLU A 68 -2.16 16.27 -10.32
CA GLU A 68 -1.80 17.60 -9.82
C GLU A 68 -2.52 17.91 -8.50
N ASP A 69 -3.81 17.53 -8.34
CA ASP A 69 -4.53 17.67 -7.08
C ASP A 69 -3.89 16.78 -5.98
N LEU A 70 -3.55 15.53 -6.31
CA LEU A 70 -2.84 14.62 -5.41
C LEU A 70 -1.51 15.21 -4.94
N ARG A 71 -0.70 15.73 -5.84
CA ARG A 71 0.59 16.35 -5.51
C ARG A 71 0.41 17.54 -4.58
N LYS A 72 -0.57 18.41 -4.85
CA LYS A 72 -0.88 19.55 -3.97
C LYS A 72 -1.29 19.09 -2.57
N GLU A 73 -2.13 18.06 -2.48
CA GLU A 73 -2.53 17.51 -1.18
C GLU A 73 -1.36 16.87 -0.44
N ALA A 74 -0.52 16.09 -1.13
CA ALA A 74 0.62 15.39 -0.56
C ALA A 74 1.71 16.33 0.00
N MET A 75 1.73 17.59 -0.44
CA MET A 75 2.68 18.62 0.01
C MET A 75 2.16 19.50 1.15
N LYS A 76 0.93 19.27 1.64
CA LYS A 76 0.32 20.14 2.66
C LYS A 76 0.84 19.91 4.09
N ALA A 77 1.57 18.83 4.32
CA ALA A 77 2.23 18.51 5.57
C ALA A 77 3.46 17.66 5.31
N ASP A 78 4.34 17.52 6.29
CA ASP A 78 5.53 16.66 6.17
C ASP A 78 5.13 15.19 5.99
N VAL A 79 4.05 14.75 6.64
CA VAL A 79 3.45 13.43 6.43
C VAL A 79 1.97 13.59 6.08
N VAL A 80 1.56 13.04 4.95
CA VAL A 80 0.15 12.99 4.54
C VAL A 80 -0.31 11.55 4.41
N VAL A 81 -1.43 11.25 5.07
CA VAL A 81 -2.07 9.92 5.03
C VAL A 81 -3.39 10.05 4.29
N PHE A 82 -3.49 9.40 3.15
CA PHE A 82 -4.79 9.19 2.52
C PHE A 82 -5.42 7.93 3.11
N SER A 83 -6.62 8.06 3.64
CA SER A 83 -7.26 7.02 4.44
C SER A 83 -8.71 6.75 4.03
N PHE A 84 -9.30 5.70 4.63
CA PHE A 84 -10.73 5.45 4.66
C PHE A 84 -11.19 5.43 6.12
N THR A 85 -12.45 5.81 6.35
CA THR A 85 -13.05 5.99 7.67
C THR A 85 -12.89 4.74 8.55
N ASP A 86 -13.32 3.58 8.08
CA ASP A 86 -13.36 2.33 8.85
C ASP A 86 -12.19 1.37 8.55
N CYS A 87 -11.09 1.88 8.02
CA CYS A 87 -9.93 1.07 7.67
C CYS A 87 -9.01 0.83 8.88
N PRO A 88 -8.86 -0.42 9.38
CA PRO A 88 -8.04 -0.71 10.56
C PRO A 88 -6.57 -0.31 10.40
N TRP A 89 -6.01 -0.50 9.21
CA TRP A 89 -4.62 -0.11 8.90
C TRP A 89 -4.45 1.40 8.83
N CYS A 90 -5.49 2.14 8.43
CA CYS A 90 -5.50 3.59 8.47
C CYS A 90 -5.51 4.10 9.91
N VAL A 91 -6.30 3.48 10.78
CA VAL A 91 -6.30 3.78 12.22
C VAL A 91 -4.92 3.51 12.83
N ALA A 92 -4.30 2.37 12.49
CA ALA A 92 -2.96 2.03 12.99
C ALA A 92 -1.89 3.05 12.51
N ALA A 93 -1.94 3.47 11.25
CA ALA A 93 -1.05 4.49 10.71
C ALA A 93 -1.21 5.83 11.44
N LYS A 94 -2.44 6.29 11.64
CA LYS A 94 -2.75 7.53 12.37
C LYS A 94 -2.28 7.46 13.82
N LYS A 95 -2.43 6.32 14.47
CA LYS A 95 -1.92 6.10 15.85
C LYS A 95 -0.41 6.22 15.93
N LEU A 96 0.33 5.59 14.99
CA LEU A 96 1.78 5.66 14.94
C LEU A 96 2.24 7.10 14.72
N LEU A 97 1.53 7.85 13.88
CA LEU A 97 1.88 9.22 13.52
C LEU A 97 1.41 10.27 14.55
N ALA A 98 0.69 9.87 15.59
CA ALA A 98 0.15 10.81 16.59
C ALA A 98 1.23 11.57 17.40
N GLU A 99 2.47 11.09 17.40
CA GLU A 99 3.63 11.72 18.04
C GLU A 99 4.41 12.70 17.12
N TYR A 100 3.96 12.87 15.87
CA TYR A 100 4.58 13.78 14.90
C TYR A 100 3.71 15.02 14.70
N ASP A 101 4.32 16.22 14.69
CA ASP A 101 3.59 17.49 14.67
C ASP A 101 2.98 17.82 13.29
N SER A 102 3.70 17.54 12.21
CA SER A 102 3.30 17.93 10.84
C SER A 102 2.68 16.75 10.09
N VAL A 103 1.52 16.27 10.58
CA VAL A 103 0.77 15.16 10.00
C VAL A 103 -0.61 15.62 9.55
N ARG A 104 -1.02 15.21 8.35
CA ARG A 104 -2.35 15.45 7.79
C ARG A 104 -2.99 14.15 7.38
N ASP A 105 -4.17 13.86 7.93
CA ASP A 105 -5.05 12.79 7.46
C ASP A 105 -6.08 13.35 6.45
N ILE A 106 -6.23 12.66 5.34
CA ILE A 106 -7.22 12.96 4.30
C ILE A 106 -8.08 11.73 4.11
N ASP A 107 -9.25 11.72 4.78
CA ASP A 107 -10.24 10.68 4.57
C ASP A 107 -10.92 10.89 3.22
N LEU A 108 -10.80 9.89 2.35
CA LEU A 108 -11.29 9.96 0.98
C LEU A 108 -12.81 9.76 0.86
N GLU A 109 -13.43 9.09 1.82
CA GLU A 109 -14.85 8.75 1.76
C GLU A 109 -15.75 9.97 1.86
N PRO A 110 -15.56 10.89 2.83
CA PRO A 110 -16.36 12.11 2.92
C PRO A 110 -16.19 13.07 1.74
N LEU A 111 -15.08 12.95 0.99
CA LEU A 111 -14.82 13.79 -0.17
C LEU A 111 -15.64 13.41 -1.41
N GLY A 112 -16.38 12.30 -1.37
CA GLY A 112 -17.24 11.86 -2.45
C GLY A 112 -16.55 11.72 -3.82
N PRO A 113 -16.99 12.41 -4.87
CA PRO A 113 -16.37 12.31 -6.20
C PRO A 113 -14.88 12.69 -6.19
N ARG A 114 -14.50 13.75 -5.45
CA ARG A 114 -13.09 14.16 -5.33
C ARG A 114 -12.24 13.07 -4.65
N GLY A 115 -12.78 12.39 -3.63
CA GLY A 115 -12.10 11.27 -2.98
C GLY A 115 -11.84 10.11 -3.94
N LYS A 116 -12.81 9.78 -4.80
CA LYS A 116 -12.63 8.79 -5.86
C LYS A 116 -11.55 9.20 -6.88
N THR A 117 -11.52 10.46 -7.25
CA THR A 117 -10.50 11.03 -8.15
C THR A 117 -9.10 10.95 -7.54
N LEU A 118 -8.93 11.35 -6.27
CA LEU A 118 -7.65 11.22 -5.56
C LEU A 118 -7.23 9.76 -5.41
N ARG A 119 -8.15 8.86 -5.09
CA ARG A 119 -7.88 7.43 -5.02
C ARG A 119 -7.38 6.86 -6.36
N ALA A 120 -8.00 7.28 -7.47
CA ALA A 120 -7.58 6.89 -8.81
C ALA A 120 -6.19 7.42 -9.15
N ALA A 121 -5.89 8.68 -8.80
CA ALA A 121 -4.57 9.26 -8.97
C ALA A 121 -3.49 8.49 -8.18
N ILE A 122 -3.75 8.15 -6.91
CA ILE A 122 -2.86 7.33 -6.07
C ILE A 122 -2.60 5.97 -6.73
N ALA A 123 -3.66 5.30 -7.21
CA ALA A 123 -3.54 4.00 -7.85
C ALA A 123 -2.71 4.05 -9.14
N LEU A 124 -2.92 5.07 -9.97
CA LEU A 124 -2.17 5.28 -11.21
C LEU A 124 -0.70 5.65 -10.97
N GLU A 125 -0.40 6.40 -9.91
CA GLU A 125 0.96 6.83 -9.59
C GLU A 125 1.77 5.71 -8.95
N THR A 126 1.17 4.97 -8.03
CA THR A 126 1.88 4.03 -7.18
C THR A 126 1.67 2.56 -7.53
N GLY A 127 0.69 2.25 -8.40
CA GLY A 127 0.21 0.88 -8.65
C GLY A 127 -0.53 0.25 -7.47
N ARG A 128 -0.74 1.01 -6.37
CA ARG A 128 -1.33 0.50 -5.13
C ARG A 128 -2.85 0.71 -5.11
N THR A 129 -3.54 -0.29 -4.62
CA THR A 129 -5.00 -0.27 -4.49
C THR A 129 -5.49 -0.36 -3.04
N SER A 130 -4.55 -0.60 -2.10
CA SER A 130 -4.81 -0.67 -0.65
C SER A 130 -4.63 0.69 0.04
N MET A 131 -5.34 0.89 1.16
CA MET A 131 -5.19 2.03 2.06
C MET A 131 -4.63 1.57 3.41
N PRO A 132 -3.93 2.46 4.11
CA PRO A 132 -3.62 3.85 3.77
C PRO A 132 -2.60 3.98 2.64
N ALA A 133 -2.59 5.15 1.97
CA ALA A 133 -1.48 5.59 1.15
C ALA A 133 -0.77 6.74 1.88
N VAL A 134 0.51 6.55 2.18
CA VAL A 134 1.30 7.49 2.99
C VAL A 134 2.32 8.18 2.12
N TYR A 135 2.39 9.49 2.27
CA TYR A 135 3.35 10.37 1.60
C TYR A 135 4.18 11.09 2.66
N VAL A 136 5.49 11.13 2.46
CA VAL A 136 6.44 11.87 3.30
C VAL A 136 7.10 12.93 2.43
N ARG A 137 6.89 14.20 2.76
CA ARG A 137 7.36 15.35 1.96
C ARG A 137 7.01 15.24 0.47
N GLY A 138 5.79 14.78 0.19
CA GLY A 138 5.28 14.62 -1.17
C GLY A 138 5.69 13.33 -1.88
N GLU A 139 6.54 12.49 -1.28
CA GLU A 139 6.96 11.21 -1.84
C GLU A 139 6.12 10.06 -1.29
N ALA A 140 5.59 9.20 -2.16
CA ALA A 140 4.83 8.03 -1.76
C ALA A 140 5.75 6.98 -1.12
N VAL A 141 5.52 6.63 0.14
CA VAL A 141 6.30 5.62 0.87
C VAL A 141 5.59 4.27 1.00
N GLY A 142 4.33 4.20 0.64
CA GLY A 142 3.54 2.97 0.66
C GLY A 142 2.33 3.03 1.60
N GLY A 143 1.99 1.91 2.22
CA GLY A 143 0.93 1.78 3.23
C GLY A 143 1.49 1.76 4.65
N TYR A 144 0.72 1.15 5.56
CA TYR A 144 1.16 0.98 6.95
C TYR A 144 2.29 -0.04 7.07
N THR A 145 2.06 -1.29 6.62
CA THR A 145 3.04 -2.39 6.67
C THR A 145 3.64 -2.73 5.33
N ASP A 146 2.98 -2.35 4.26
CA ASP A 146 3.32 -2.70 2.89
C ASP A 146 3.79 -1.48 2.10
N GLY A 147 4.63 -1.70 1.12
CA GLY A 147 5.21 -0.65 0.29
C GLY A 147 6.73 -0.72 0.24
N ARG A 148 7.35 0.34 -0.26
CA ARG A 148 8.81 0.45 -0.35
C ARG A 148 9.24 1.80 0.21
N PRO A 149 9.52 1.82 1.52
CA PRO A 149 9.57 0.72 2.50
C PRO A 149 8.28 0.48 3.29
N GLY A 150 7.28 1.38 3.26
CA GLY A 150 6.11 1.42 4.12
C GLY A 150 6.34 2.17 5.43
N LEU A 151 5.27 2.75 6.00
CA LEU A 151 5.35 3.64 7.15
C LEU A 151 5.97 2.97 8.39
N LEU A 152 5.51 1.76 8.72
CA LEU A 152 5.99 1.04 9.91
C LEU A 152 7.47 0.69 9.83
N ALA A 153 7.96 0.35 8.64
CA ALA A 153 9.37 0.06 8.42
C ALA A 153 10.22 1.34 8.59
N LEU A 154 9.81 2.45 7.98
CA LEU A 154 10.48 3.74 8.14
C LEU A 154 10.58 4.17 9.61
N HIS A 155 9.49 4.04 10.36
CA HIS A 155 9.46 4.38 11.78
C HIS A 155 10.41 3.48 12.59
N ARG A 156 10.36 2.15 12.40
CA ARG A 156 11.19 1.19 13.14
C ARG A 156 12.69 1.35 12.90
N THR A 157 13.07 1.79 11.72
CA THR A 157 14.48 1.99 11.36
C THR A 157 15.00 3.39 11.73
N GLY A 158 14.13 4.29 12.20
CA GLY A 158 14.45 5.70 12.44
C GLY A 158 14.60 6.52 11.15
N GLU A 159 14.35 5.90 9.99
CA GLU A 159 14.44 6.58 8.70
C GLU A 159 13.35 7.64 8.52
N LEU A 160 12.19 7.45 9.16
CA LEU A 160 11.13 8.46 9.15
C LEU A 160 11.62 9.77 9.79
N ASP A 161 12.24 9.68 10.97
CA ASP A 161 12.77 10.85 11.71
C ASP A 161 13.87 11.55 10.92
N GLN A 162 14.76 10.79 10.26
CA GLN A 162 15.80 11.34 9.38
C GLN A 162 15.18 12.10 8.21
N ARG A 163 14.17 11.53 7.53
CA ARG A 163 13.46 12.19 6.42
C ARG A 163 12.73 13.45 6.86
N LEU A 164 12.27 13.49 8.10
CA LEU A 164 11.59 14.64 8.70
C LEU A 164 12.57 15.68 9.29
N GLY A 165 13.87 15.34 9.39
CA GLY A 165 14.87 16.22 9.98
C GLY A 165 14.76 16.37 11.50
N LEU A 166 14.28 15.33 12.18
CA LEU A 166 14.09 15.28 13.63
C LEU A 166 15.29 14.68 14.39
N THR A 167 16.32 14.22 13.67
CA THR A 167 17.56 13.64 14.21
C THR A 167 18.77 14.51 13.88
#